data_7dd40f525a2badb6af160c51f852ba98
#
_entry.id   7dd40f525a2badb6af160c51f852ba98
#
_cell.length_a   1.000
_cell.length_b   1.000
_cell.length_c   1.000
_cell.angle_alpha   90.00
_cell.angle_beta   90.00
_cell.angle_gamma   90.00
#
_symmetry.space_group_name_H-M   'P 1'
#
loop_
_entity.id
_entity.type
_entity.pdbx_description
1 polymer ?
#
loop_
_entity_poly.entity_id
_entity_poly.type
_entity_poly.pdbx_seq_one_letter_code
_entity_poly.pdbx_strand_id
1 'polypeptide(L)'
;MKIFFESATLILCAVLFFTSCKAKNKATSFPAENSAAQSFMRAQSSKSPEKTALDRISYNKAAAVTDMASKPFADCKAKDIVREMKTGWNLGNTMDATGGGNTLESEISWGQPYTTKAMIDSLAASGIKTLRIPISWSRHIIDPDYTIDPEWMKRVKEIADWALEDGLYVIINIHHDNFDKDSKMPPLAGFYPTTENFENSANFVCNTWAQISQAFNNGYDQHLIFEALNEPRLAGTGEEWWYNPASKKSIEAMQNLNKLNQAILDVIRASGGNNKKRLVAFPSLQASPDAALALLFKMPQDYDLSKDRLILSVHMYTPYSFAMESPGNRQYSDNVKKEFTSIFKNLNTSFIEKGYAVYIGEYGATNKNNLKDRVAWFKDFNKEAKAYGMSCILWDNGVWKVENDDYNEHYGFYNREQQTWYFPEILEAINN
;
A
#
# COMPACT_ATOMS: atom_id res chain seq x y z
N MET A 1 -18.76 -46.01 3.62
CA MET A 1 -19.04 -45.39 2.32
C MET A 1 -18.11 -44.21 2.24
N LYS A 2 -17.03 -44.37 1.44
CA LYS A 2 -15.96 -43.36 1.28
C LYS A 2 -16.44 -42.31 0.31
N ILE A 3 -16.35 -41.05 0.67
CA ILE A 3 -16.38 -39.94 -0.29
C ILE A 3 -15.11 -39.12 -0.08
N PHE A 4 -14.32 -39.07 -1.14
CA PHE A 4 -13.06 -38.35 -1.28
C PHE A 4 -13.30 -36.83 -1.29
N PHE A 5 -12.47 -36.11 -0.54
CA PHE A 5 -12.15 -34.72 -0.82
C PHE A 5 -10.67 -34.64 -1.20
N GLU A 6 -10.41 -34.50 -2.46
CA GLU A 6 -9.13 -34.00 -2.96
C GLU A 6 -9.35 -32.58 -3.46
N SER A 7 -8.55 -31.67 -2.97
CA SER A 7 -7.82 -30.63 -3.68
C SER A 7 -7.52 -29.46 -2.74
N ALA A 8 -6.53 -29.65 -1.88
CA ALA A 8 -5.81 -28.51 -1.31
C ALA A 8 -4.51 -28.39 -2.11
N THR A 9 -4.42 -27.40 -2.98
CA THR A 9 -3.17 -27.05 -3.66
C THR A 9 -2.31 -26.29 -2.68
N LEU A 10 -1.32 -26.99 -2.10
CA LEU A 10 -0.26 -26.39 -1.31
C LEU A 10 0.54 -25.43 -2.20
N ILE A 11 0.57 -24.18 -1.84
CA ILE A 11 1.61 -23.26 -2.27
C ILE A 11 2.86 -23.58 -1.45
N LEU A 12 3.81 -24.25 -2.10
CA LEU A 12 5.08 -24.64 -1.53
C LEU A 12 6.00 -23.41 -1.55
N CYS A 13 6.09 -22.67 -0.44
CA CYS A 13 7.14 -21.69 -0.25
C CYS A 13 8.47 -22.45 -0.08
N ALA A 14 9.39 -22.24 -1.00
CA ALA A 14 10.73 -22.80 -0.95
C ALA A 14 11.49 -22.22 0.24
N VAL A 15 11.72 -23.04 1.27
CA VAL A 15 12.64 -22.74 2.37
C VAL A 15 14.05 -22.89 1.85
N LEU A 16 14.72 -21.78 1.56
CA LEU A 16 16.16 -21.75 1.33
C LEU A 16 16.87 -21.65 2.68
N PHE A 17 17.60 -22.69 3.01
CA PHE A 17 18.51 -22.74 4.15
C PHE A 17 19.59 -21.66 4.02
N PHE A 18 19.59 -20.69 4.88
CA PHE A 18 20.74 -19.82 5.11
C PHE A 18 21.59 -20.37 6.24
N THR A 19 22.78 -20.84 5.88
CA THR A 19 23.83 -21.14 6.85
C THR A 19 24.28 -19.86 7.52
N SER A 20 24.19 -19.88 8.85
CA SER A 20 24.66 -18.83 9.76
C SER A 20 26.11 -18.44 9.51
N CYS A 21 26.34 -17.24 9.01
CA CYS A 21 27.63 -16.57 9.11
C CYS A 21 27.57 -15.55 10.23
N LYS A 22 28.25 -15.81 11.34
CA LYS A 22 28.45 -14.84 12.44
C LYS A 22 29.21 -13.63 11.91
N ALA A 23 28.52 -12.53 11.64
CA ALA A 23 29.13 -11.24 11.39
C ALA A 23 29.24 -10.46 12.70
N LYS A 24 30.47 -10.13 13.07
CA LYS A 24 30.82 -9.26 14.20
C LYS A 24 30.30 -7.86 13.95
N ASN A 25 29.54 -7.32 14.89
CA ASN A 25 29.13 -5.91 14.92
C ASN A 25 30.34 -4.99 14.79
N LYS A 26 30.49 -4.34 13.66
CA LYS A 26 31.19 -3.08 13.51
C LYS A 26 30.17 -2.06 13.03
N ALA A 27 30.00 -1.01 13.81
CA ALA A 27 29.31 0.20 13.38
C ALA A 27 29.98 0.69 12.09
N THR A 28 29.35 0.51 10.95
CA THR A 28 29.83 1.04 9.69
C THR A 28 29.18 2.40 9.48
N SER A 29 30.00 3.45 9.60
CA SER A 29 29.76 4.73 8.94
C SER A 29 29.44 4.49 7.48
N PHE A 30 28.34 5.06 6.97
CA PHE A 30 27.95 4.99 5.58
C PHE A 30 29.12 5.45 4.68
N PRO A 31 29.53 4.70 3.68
CA PRO A 31 30.51 5.16 2.72
C PRO A 31 29.90 6.29 1.90
N ALA A 32 30.62 7.40 1.80
CA ALA A 32 30.33 8.46 0.86
C ALA A 32 30.37 7.90 -0.57
N GLU A 33 29.36 8.31 -1.36
CA GLU A 33 29.35 8.35 -2.80
C GLU A 33 29.50 7.02 -3.57
N ASN A 34 28.33 6.51 -4.01
CA ASN A 34 28.28 5.42 -4.99
C ASN A 34 28.52 6.03 -6.39
N SER A 35 29.78 6.00 -6.87
CA SER A 35 30.21 6.61 -8.13
C SER A 35 29.48 6.07 -9.38
N ALA A 36 28.96 4.85 -9.31
CA ALA A 36 28.21 4.24 -10.41
C ALA A 36 26.81 4.87 -10.60
N ALA A 37 26.12 5.20 -9.51
CA ALA A 37 24.81 5.87 -9.57
C ALA A 37 24.94 7.33 -10.04
N GLN A 38 26.02 8.00 -9.65
CA GLN A 38 26.28 9.39 -10.07
C GLN A 38 26.73 9.48 -11.54
N SER A 39 27.50 8.52 -12.04
CA SER A 39 27.89 8.48 -13.46
C SER A 39 26.69 8.19 -14.37
N PHE A 40 25.76 7.35 -13.92
CA PHE A 40 24.54 7.04 -14.67
C PHE A 40 23.57 8.25 -14.72
N MET A 41 23.44 8.99 -13.61
CA MET A 41 22.61 10.20 -13.58
C MET A 41 23.17 11.35 -14.44
N ARG A 42 24.51 11.49 -14.55
CA ARG A 42 25.15 12.48 -15.43
C ARG A 42 24.93 12.17 -16.90
N ALA A 43 24.87 10.91 -17.30
CA ALA A 43 24.66 10.51 -18.69
C ALA A 43 23.23 10.75 -19.20
N GLN A 44 22.25 10.85 -18.30
CA GLN A 44 20.85 11.12 -18.67
C GLN A 44 20.50 12.62 -18.74
N SER A 45 21.29 13.51 -18.13
CA SER A 45 20.98 14.95 -18.08
C SER A 45 21.27 15.73 -19.39
N SER A 46 21.83 15.07 -20.40
CA SER A 46 22.27 15.71 -21.65
C SER A 46 21.44 15.35 -22.89
N LYS A 47 20.37 14.55 -22.77
CA LYS A 47 19.46 14.28 -23.88
C LYS A 47 18.24 15.20 -23.80
N SER A 48 17.92 15.86 -24.95
CA SER A 48 16.65 16.55 -25.15
C SER A 48 15.48 15.62 -24.73
N PRO A 49 14.34 16.15 -24.24
CA PRO A 49 13.23 15.31 -23.83
C PRO A 49 12.77 14.47 -25.03
N GLU A 50 13.21 13.22 -25.11
CA GLU A 50 12.52 12.22 -25.91
C GLU A 50 11.06 12.23 -25.45
N LYS A 51 10.13 12.29 -26.41
CA LYS A 51 8.71 12.05 -26.13
C LYS A 51 8.64 10.83 -25.24
N THR A 52 8.21 11.04 -24.02
CA THR A 52 8.17 9.98 -22.99
C THR A 52 7.26 8.87 -23.49
N ALA A 53 7.48 7.63 -23.05
CA ALA A 53 6.58 6.51 -23.37
C ALA A 53 5.10 6.86 -23.02
N LEU A 54 4.88 7.75 -22.07
CA LEU A 54 3.60 8.35 -21.69
C LEU A 54 2.87 9.05 -22.84
N ASP A 55 3.58 9.68 -23.79
CA ASP A 55 2.97 10.31 -24.97
C ASP A 55 2.38 9.31 -25.97
N ARG A 56 2.65 8.02 -25.77
CA ARG A 56 2.18 6.90 -26.61
C ARG A 56 1.03 6.12 -25.95
N ILE A 57 0.76 6.36 -24.66
CA ILE A 57 -0.27 5.63 -23.94
C ILE A 57 -1.63 6.19 -24.32
N SER A 58 -2.43 5.38 -25.01
CA SER A 58 -3.81 5.67 -25.30
C SER A 58 -4.67 5.24 -24.14
N TYR A 59 -4.87 6.09 -23.12
CA TYR A 59 -5.91 5.86 -22.14
C TYR A 59 -7.14 6.71 -22.48
N ASN A 60 -8.31 6.15 -22.22
CA ASN A 60 -9.56 6.88 -22.31
C ASN A 60 -9.50 8.05 -21.34
N LYS A 61 -9.26 9.26 -21.85
CA LYS A 61 -9.37 10.47 -21.04
C LYS A 61 -10.81 10.49 -20.54
N ALA A 62 -11.00 10.14 -19.27
CA ALA A 62 -12.30 10.17 -18.65
C ALA A 62 -12.93 11.54 -18.99
N ALA A 63 -14.13 11.51 -19.60
CA ALA A 63 -14.87 12.73 -19.82
C ALA A 63 -15.03 13.41 -18.48
N ALA A 64 -14.74 14.72 -18.40
CA ALA A 64 -14.90 15.45 -17.15
C ALA A 64 -16.32 15.18 -16.64
N VAL A 65 -16.45 14.63 -15.44
CA VAL A 65 -17.74 14.29 -14.84
C VAL A 65 -18.44 15.61 -14.53
N THR A 66 -19.41 15.98 -15.35
CA THR A 66 -20.07 17.30 -15.28
C THR A 66 -21.32 17.33 -14.39
N ASP A 67 -21.86 16.17 -13.98
CA ASP A 67 -23.23 16.11 -13.45
C ASP A 67 -23.42 15.49 -12.05
N MET A 68 -22.38 15.31 -11.26
CA MET A 68 -22.58 14.90 -9.86
C MET A 68 -22.71 16.12 -8.94
N ALA A 69 -23.67 16.07 -7.99
CA ALA A 69 -23.73 17.05 -6.90
C ALA A 69 -22.35 17.19 -6.25
N SER A 70 -21.73 18.34 -6.43
CA SER A 70 -20.36 18.57 -5.97
C SER A 70 -20.34 18.74 -4.46
N LYS A 71 -19.60 17.88 -3.76
CA LYS A 71 -19.15 18.18 -2.40
C LYS A 71 -18.01 19.18 -2.47
N PRO A 72 -18.03 20.27 -1.67
CA PRO A 72 -16.91 21.20 -1.62
C PRO A 72 -15.64 20.47 -1.16
N PHE A 73 -14.54 20.64 -1.91
CA PHE A 73 -13.23 20.15 -1.49
C PHE A 73 -12.53 21.23 -0.68
N ALA A 74 -12.24 20.95 0.60
CA ALA A 74 -11.58 21.90 1.48
C ALA A 74 -10.19 22.30 0.97
N ASP A 75 -9.77 23.52 1.23
CA ASP A 75 -8.37 23.92 1.02
C ASP A 75 -7.54 23.41 2.20
N CYS A 76 -6.99 22.20 2.06
CA CYS A 76 -6.26 21.49 3.10
C CYS A 76 -4.88 21.05 2.59
N LYS A 77 -3.96 20.83 3.51
CA LYS A 77 -2.66 20.26 3.20
C LYS A 77 -2.62 18.79 3.59
N ALA A 78 -1.92 17.97 2.80
CA ALA A 78 -1.77 16.55 3.09
C ALA A 78 -1.24 16.28 4.50
N LYS A 79 -0.32 17.10 5.01
CA LYS A 79 0.21 16.97 6.39
C LYS A 79 -0.85 17.13 7.46
N ASP A 80 -1.80 18.03 7.26
CA ASP A 80 -2.87 18.29 8.22
C ASP A 80 -3.87 17.14 8.19
N ILE A 81 -4.27 16.72 7.00
CA ILE A 81 -5.15 15.56 6.82
C ILE A 81 -4.53 14.28 7.41
N VAL A 82 -3.24 14.00 7.14
CA VAL A 82 -2.57 12.81 7.70
C VAL A 82 -2.57 12.84 9.23
N ARG A 83 -2.44 14.00 9.88
CA ARG A 83 -2.58 14.10 11.35
C ARG A 83 -4.01 13.83 11.82
N GLU A 84 -5.02 14.26 11.06
CA GLU A 84 -6.43 14.03 11.37
C GLU A 84 -6.86 12.58 11.11
N MET A 85 -6.19 11.86 10.23
CA MET A 85 -6.40 10.44 9.96
C MET A 85 -6.17 9.55 11.20
N LYS A 86 -5.34 9.98 12.15
CA LYS A 86 -5.07 9.30 13.43
C LYS A 86 -4.81 7.80 13.26
N THR A 87 -5.58 6.96 13.98
CA THR A 87 -5.50 5.51 13.90
C THR A 87 -6.34 4.99 12.75
N GLY A 88 -5.71 4.24 11.86
CA GLY A 88 -6.39 3.58 10.76
C GLY A 88 -6.41 2.06 10.87
N TRP A 89 -7.26 1.45 10.05
CA TRP A 89 -7.41 0.01 9.93
C TRP A 89 -7.54 -0.40 8.45
N ASN A 90 -6.87 -1.49 8.06
CA ASN A 90 -6.97 -2.07 6.72
C ASN A 90 -8.07 -3.13 6.66
N LEU A 91 -8.94 -3.04 5.68
CA LEU A 91 -9.90 -4.08 5.30
C LEU A 91 -9.18 -5.18 4.48
N GLY A 92 -8.19 -5.84 5.09
CA GLY A 92 -7.35 -6.81 4.40
C GLY A 92 -8.04 -8.15 4.15
N ASN A 93 -7.55 -8.90 3.17
CA ASN A 93 -8.10 -10.19 2.75
C ASN A 93 -9.57 -10.15 2.30
N THR A 94 -10.01 -9.03 1.72
CA THR A 94 -11.37 -8.83 1.20
C THR A 94 -11.34 -8.34 -0.24
N MET A 95 -11.41 -7.03 -0.48
CA MET A 95 -11.38 -6.48 -1.84
C MET A 95 -10.01 -6.65 -2.51
N ASP A 96 -8.96 -6.93 -1.77
CA ASP A 96 -7.63 -7.30 -2.25
C ASP A 96 -7.51 -8.78 -2.66
N ALA A 97 -8.44 -9.63 -2.24
CA ALA A 97 -8.39 -11.06 -2.51
C ALA A 97 -8.47 -11.37 -4.03
N THR A 98 -7.62 -12.27 -4.49
CA THR A 98 -7.49 -12.62 -5.92
C THR A 98 -8.09 -13.99 -6.29
N GLY A 99 -8.77 -14.66 -5.35
CA GLY A 99 -9.54 -15.86 -5.57
C GLY A 99 -10.94 -15.56 -6.13
N GLY A 100 -11.83 -16.55 -6.17
CA GLY A 100 -13.25 -16.36 -6.51
C GLY A 100 -13.57 -16.01 -7.98
N GLY A 101 -12.59 -16.06 -8.86
CA GLY A 101 -12.75 -15.68 -10.26
C GLY A 101 -12.84 -14.16 -10.47
N ASN A 102 -13.79 -13.74 -11.32
CA ASN A 102 -14.05 -12.33 -11.65
C ASN A 102 -15.42 -11.84 -11.14
N THR A 103 -15.95 -12.47 -10.09
CA THR A 103 -17.24 -12.13 -9.49
C THR A 103 -17.06 -11.46 -8.13
N LEU A 104 -18.16 -11.01 -7.53
CA LEU A 104 -18.14 -10.45 -6.17
C LEU A 104 -17.71 -11.47 -5.09
N GLU A 105 -17.70 -12.77 -5.41
CA GLU A 105 -17.17 -13.82 -4.53
C GLU A 105 -15.66 -13.69 -4.27
N SER A 106 -14.94 -12.89 -5.07
CA SER A 106 -13.56 -12.51 -4.79
C SER A 106 -13.43 -11.93 -3.38
N GLU A 107 -14.37 -11.09 -2.93
CA GLU A 107 -14.36 -10.45 -1.62
C GLU A 107 -14.23 -11.45 -0.45
N ILE A 108 -14.78 -12.64 -0.58
CA ILE A 108 -14.76 -13.67 0.47
C ILE A 108 -13.78 -14.81 0.20
N SER A 109 -13.07 -14.77 -0.92
CA SER A 109 -12.25 -15.91 -1.39
C SER A 109 -11.03 -16.23 -0.53
N TRP A 110 -10.62 -15.31 0.34
CA TRP A 110 -9.54 -15.50 1.32
C TRP A 110 -10.06 -15.69 2.74
N GLY A 111 -11.33 -16.14 2.88
CA GLY A 111 -11.90 -16.61 4.13
C GLY A 111 -12.46 -15.53 5.04
N GLN A 112 -12.58 -14.29 4.56
CA GLN A 112 -13.26 -13.24 5.28
C GLN A 112 -14.75 -13.19 4.90
N PRO A 113 -15.65 -12.73 5.78
CA PRO A 113 -17.05 -12.54 5.42
C PRO A 113 -17.21 -11.33 4.49
N TYR A 114 -18.36 -11.25 3.80
CA TYR A 114 -18.74 -10.01 3.11
C TYR A 114 -18.72 -8.82 4.07
N THR A 115 -18.15 -7.72 3.62
CA THR A 115 -18.14 -6.46 4.37
C THR A 115 -19.58 -5.93 4.50
N THR A 116 -19.98 -5.55 5.70
CA THR A 116 -21.28 -4.96 5.98
C THR A 116 -21.17 -3.56 6.54
N LYS A 117 -22.23 -2.76 6.37
CA LYS A 117 -22.29 -1.42 6.96
C LYS A 117 -22.11 -1.50 8.48
N ALA A 118 -22.77 -2.43 9.14
CA ALA A 118 -22.68 -2.60 10.59
C ALA A 118 -21.25 -2.87 11.08
N MET A 119 -20.44 -3.58 10.27
CA MET A 119 -19.01 -3.78 10.58
C MET A 119 -18.25 -2.46 10.52
N ILE A 120 -18.50 -1.63 9.49
CA ILE A 120 -17.84 -0.32 9.33
C ILE A 120 -18.28 0.61 10.48
N ASP A 121 -19.59 0.70 10.77
CA ASP A 121 -20.14 1.49 11.89
C ASP A 121 -19.46 1.13 13.23
N SER A 122 -19.27 -0.18 13.47
CA SER A 122 -18.61 -0.67 14.69
C SER A 122 -17.11 -0.32 14.75
N LEU A 123 -16.40 -0.38 13.61
CA LEU A 123 -15.01 0.08 13.51
C LEU A 123 -14.89 1.57 13.82
N ALA A 124 -15.74 2.40 13.22
CA ALA A 124 -15.78 3.84 13.49
C ALA A 124 -16.08 4.14 14.97
N ALA A 125 -17.03 3.42 15.57
CA ALA A 125 -17.37 3.53 16.98
C ALA A 125 -16.24 3.11 17.92
N SER A 126 -15.33 2.22 17.47
CA SER A 126 -14.16 1.78 18.25
C SER A 126 -13.03 2.80 18.33
N GLY A 127 -13.16 3.95 17.65
CA GLY A 127 -12.16 5.00 17.64
C GLY A 127 -11.26 5.03 16.40
N ILE A 128 -11.41 4.09 15.48
CA ILE A 128 -10.76 4.12 14.16
C ILE A 128 -11.23 5.37 13.41
N LYS A 129 -10.28 6.07 12.75
CA LYS A 129 -10.54 7.30 11.99
C LYS A 129 -10.21 7.17 10.51
N THR A 130 -9.53 6.12 10.11
CA THR A 130 -9.16 5.87 8.71
C THR A 130 -9.43 4.43 8.35
N LEU A 131 -10.15 4.22 7.26
CA LEU A 131 -10.31 2.92 6.61
C LEU A 131 -9.47 2.90 5.33
N ARG A 132 -8.47 2.02 5.25
CA ARG A 132 -7.82 1.69 3.99
C ARG A 132 -8.51 0.46 3.42
N ILE A 133 -8.96 0.57 2.19
CA ILE A 133 -9.60 -0.50 1.43
C ILE A 133 -8.60 -0.97 0.37
N PRO A 134 -7.82 -2.01 0.63
CA PRO A 134 -6.99 -2.65 -0.38
C PRO A 134 -7.87 -3.24 -1.48
N ILE A 135 -7.59 -2.94 -2.78
CA ILE A 135 -8.45 -3.38 -3.88
C ILE A 135 -7.60 -3.93 -5.02
N SER A 136 -7.89 -5.16 -5.43
CA SER A 136 -7.34 -5.76 -6.63
C SER A 136 -8.31 -5.61 -7.80
N TRP A 137 -7.81 -5.12 -8.93
CA TRP A 137 -8.63 -4.76 -10.09
C TRP A 137 -8.44 -5.68 -11.28
N SER A 138 -7.24 -6.27 -11.45
CA SER A 138 -6.86 -7.02 -12.65
C SER A 138 -7.82 -8.18 -12.97
N ARG A 139 -8.37 -8.84 -11.95
CA ARG A 139 -9.34 -9.92 -12.10
C ARG A 139 -10.73 -9.44 -12.50
N HIS A 140 -11.02 -8.17 -12.34
CA HIS A 140 -12.27 -7.51 -12.63
C HIS A 140 -12.18 -6.62 -13.89
N ILE A 141 -11.17 -6.83 -14.73
CA ILE A 141 -11.06 -6.25 -16.06
C ILE A 141 -11.79 -7.21 -17.04
N ILE A 142 -12.78 -6.69 -17.76
CA ILE A 142 -13.71 -7.49 -18.56
C ILE A 142 -13.42 -7.48 -20.06
N ASP A 143 -12.53 -6.60 -20.54
CA ASP A 143 -12.20 -6.49 -21.96
C ASP A 143 -10.77 -5.96 -22.20
N PRO A 144 -10.28 -5.99 -23.47
CA PRO A 144 -8.95 -5.48 -23.82
C PRO A 144 -8.78 -3.96 -23.67
N ASP A 145 -9.85 -3.20 -23.50
CA ASP A 145 -9.82 -1.76 -23.27
C ASP A 145 -9.67 -1.41 -21.77
N TYR A 146 -9.41 -2.42 -20.95
CA TYR A 146 -9.27 -2.34 -19.50
C TYR A 146 -10.54 -1.88 -18.77
N THR A 147 -11.72 -2.18 -19.31
CA THR A 147 -12.98 -1.85 -18.64
C THR A 147 -13.10 -2.61 -17.32
N ILE A 148 -13.28 -1.88 -16.23
CA ILE A 148 -13.56 -2.46 -14.91
C ILE A 148 -15.00 -2.95 -14.88
N ASP A 149 -15.24 -4.15 -14.34
CA ASP A 149 -16.58 -4.66 -14.08
C ASP A 149 -17.41 -3.65 -13.28
N PRO A 150 -18.55 -3.16 -13.80
CA PRO A 150 -19.39 -2.19 -13.12
C PRO A 150 -19.90 -2.65 -11.75
N GLU A 151 -20.15 -3.94 -11.55
CA GLU A 151 -20.62 -4.47 -10.26
C GLU A 151 -19.49 -4.46 -9.22
N TRP A 152 -18.24 -4.74 -9.64
CA TRP A 152 -17.08 -4.59 -8.76
C TRP A 152 -16.85 -3.12 -8.35
N MET A 153 -16.87 -2.20 -9.32
CA MET A 153 -16.75 -0.77 -9.04
C MET A 153 -17.87 -0.29 -8.10
N LYS A 154 -19.09 -0.76 -8.31
CA LYS A 154 -20.23 -0.43 -7.45
C LYS A 154 -20.04 -0.96 -6.03
N ARG A 155 -19.51 -2.19 -5.88
CA ARG A 155 -19.22 -2.76 -4.55
C ARG A 155 -18.13 -1.98 -3.81
N VAL A 156 -17.06 -1.60 -4.50
CA VAL A 156 -16.00 -0.75 -3.93
C VAL A 156 -16.60 0.59 -3.46
N LYS A 157 -17.43 1.21 -4.28
CA LYS A 157 -18.11 2.47 -3.91
C LYS A 157 -18.99 2.30 -2.69
N GLU A 158 -19.76 1.24 -2.61
CA GLU A 158 -20.68 0.97 -1.50
C GLU A 158 -19.91 0.92 -0.16
N ILE A 159 -18.79 0.18 -0.10
CA ILE A 159 -17.97 0.08 1.12
C ILE A 159 -17.32 1.44 1.46
N ALA A 160 -16.79 2.14 0.46
CA ALA A 160 -16.20 3.45 0.66
C ALA A 160 -17.22 4.48 1.15
N ASP A 161 -18.44 4.47 0.58
CA ASP A 161 -19.51 5.38 0.94
C ASP A 161 -19.96 5.16 2.41
N TRP A 162 -20.11 3.92 2.88
CA TRP A 162 -20.40 3.63 4.28
C TRP A 162 -19.36 4.21 5.23
N ALA A 163 -18.09 4.07 4.92
CA ALA A 163 -17.02 4.60 5.76
C ALA A 163 -17.00 6.15 5.77
N LEU A 164 -17.25 6.78 4.62
CA LEU A 164 -17.32 8.23 4.50
C LEU A 164 -18.56 8.81 5.20
N GLU A 165 -19.69 8.08 5.20
CA GLU A 165 -20.91 8.45 5.96
C GLU A 165 -20.63 8.47 7.48
N ASP A 166 -19.80 7.58 7.97
CA ASP A 166 -19.36 7.53 9.38
C ASP A 166 -18.28 8.57 9.71
N GLY A 167 -17.88 9.40 8.74
CA GLY A 167 -16.88 10.44 8.91
C GLY A 167 -15.44 9.93 8.99
N LEU A 168 -15.17 8.73 8.46
CA LEU A 168 -13.83 8.21 8.34
C LEU A 168 -13.10 8.86 7.15
N TYR A 169 -11.77 8.92 7.24
CA TYR A 169 -10.93 9.02 6.06
C TYR A 169 -10.90 7.67 5.36
N VAL A 170 -10.97 7.68 4.02
CA VAL A 170 -10.96 6.46 3.22
C VAL A 170 -9.78 6.50 2.25
N ILE A 171 -9.03 5.41 2.18
CA ILE A 171 -7.96 5.23 1.20
C ILE A 171 -8.35 4.07 0.28
N ILE A 172 -8.30 4.30 -1.02
CA ILE A 172 -8.48 3.27 -2.05
C ILE A 172 -7.24 3.20 -2.94
N ASN A 173 -6.90 2.00 -3.44
CA ASN A 173 -5.66 1.78 -4.17
C ASN A 173 -5.79 0.75 -5.32
N ILE A 174 -4.67 0.49 -5.98
CA ILE A 174 -4.41 -0.71 -6.78
C ILE A 174 -3.49 -1.62 -5.94
N HIS A 175 -3.99 -2.83 -5.56
CA HIS A 175 -3.34 -3.65 -4.52
C HIS A 175 -2.52 -4.83 -5.08
N HIS A 176 -3.13 -6.01 -5.28
CA HIS A 176 -2.43 -7.22 -5.73
C HIS A 176 -2.43 -7.39 -7.27
N ASP A 177 -2.21 -6.29 -7.98
CA ASP A 177 -2.18 -6.24 -9.44
C ASP A 177 -0.75 -6.23 -10.01
N ASN A 178 0.26 -6.38 -9.14
CA ASN A 178 1.63 -6.63 -9.54
C ASN A 178 1.75 -8.10 -9.94
N PHE A 179 1.80 -8.40 -11.23
CA PHE A 179 1.87 -9.77 -11.68
C PHE A 179 3.24 -10.39 -11.45
N ASP A 180 3.29 -11.69 -11.26
CA ASP A 180 4.50 -12.49 -11.23
C ASP A 180 4.95 -12.75 -12.68
N LYS A 181 6.25 -12.70 -12.92
CA LYS A 181 6.88 -13.01 -14.22
C LYS A 181 6.40 -14.34 -14.81
N ASP A 182 6.15 -15.34 -13.95
CA ASP A 182 5.73 -16.68 -14.34
C ASP A 182 4.21 -16.90 -14.25
N SER A 183 3.45 -15.84 -13.90
CA SER A 183 2.01 -15.96 -13.73
C SER A 183 1.32 -16.20 -15.06
N LYS A 184 0.33 -17.11 -15.04
CA LYS A 184 -0.55 -17.38 -16.16
C LYS A 184 -1.66 -16.32 -16.33
N MET A 185 -1.55 -15.19 -15.64
CA MET A 185 -2.51 -14.09 -15.80
C MET A 185 -2.43 -13.55 -17.23
N PRO A 186 -3.55 -13.08 -17.78
CA PRO A 186 -3.52 -12.43 -19.09
C PRO A 186 -2.47 -11.32 -19.07
N PRO A 187 -1.57 -11.23 -20.06
CA PRO A 187 -0.48 -10.25 -20.07
C PRO A 187 -0.97 -8.80 -20.10
N LEU A 188 -2.27 -8.57 -20.21
CA LEU A 188 -2.90 -7.25 -20.28
C LEU A 188 -3.46 -6.75 -18.94
N ALA A 189 -3.61 -7.60 -17.93
CA ALA A 189 -4.30 -7.22 -16.68
C ALA A 189 -3.37 -7.24 -15.48
N GLY A 190 -2.60 -6.17 -15.31
CA GLY A 190 -1.68 -5.98 -14.20
C GLY A 190 -0.47 -5.15 -14.58
N PHE A 191 0.46 -4.98 -13.65
CA PHE A 191 1.70 -4.23 -13.89
C PHE A 191 2.95 -4.98 -13.40
N TYR A 192 4.08 -4.68 -14.01
CA TYR A 192 5.40 -5.16 -13.60
C TYR A 192 6.45 -4.06 -13.88
N PRO A 193 7.25 -3.63 -12.89
CA PRO A 193 8.04 -2.40 -13.01
C PRO A 193 9.35 -2.60 -13.78
N THR A 194 9.32 -3.23 -14.97
CA THR A 194 10.48 -3.38 -15.86
C THR A 194 10.27 -2.61 -17.15
N THR A 195 11.37 -2.29 -17.84
CA THR A 195 11.31 -1.58 -19.12
C THR A 195 10.59 -2.39 -20.19
N GLU A 196 10.77 -3.70 -20.20
CA GLU A 196 10.08 -4.62 -21.12
C GLU A 196 8.56 -4.58 -20.95
N ASN A 197 8.07 -4.47 -19.71
CA ASN A 197 6.64 -4.47 -19.40
C ASN A 197 6.06 -3.06 -19.21
N PHE A 198 6.85 -2.01 -19.40
CA PHE A 198 6.46 -0.64 -19.03
C PHE A 198 5.19 -0.17 -19.75
N GLU A 199 5.07 -0.41 -21.04
CA GLU A 199 3.91 0.01 -21.84
C GLU A 199 2.63 -0.68 -21.38
N ASN A 200 2.65 -2.01 -21.17
CA ASN A 200 1.51 -2.76 -20.64
C ASN A 200 1.15 -2.31 -19.23
N SER A 201 2.16 -2.13 -18.38
CA SER A 201 1.98 -1.65 -17.01
C SER A 201 1.34 -0.28 -16.97
N ALA A 202 1.82 0.65 -17.79
CA ALA A 202 1.29 2.00 -17.86
C ALA A 202 -0.13 2.02 -18.43
N ASN A 203 -0.43 1.21 -19.47
CA ASN A 203 -1.79 1.06 -19.99
C ASN A 203 -2.75 0.56 -18.91
N PHE A 204 -2.37 -0.48 -18.18
CA PHE A 204 -3.21 -1.01 -17.10
C PHE A 204 -3.47 0.04 -16.01
N VAL A 205 -2.41 0.60 -15.41
CA VAL A 205 -2.59 1.52 -14.27
C VAL A 205 -3.28 2.82 -14.68
N CYS A 206 -3.01 3.36 -15.88
CA CYS A 206 -3.65 4.59 -16.34
C CYS A 206 -5.13 4.40 -16.65
N ASN A 207 -5.52 3.30 -17.31
CA ASN A 207 -6.94 3.03 -17.61
C ASN A 207 -7.73 2.71 -16.34
N THR A 208 -7.13 1.97 -15.40
CA THR A 208 -7.74 1.68 -14.10
C THR A 208 -7.96 2.99 -13.32
N TRP A 209 -6.92 3.83 -13.17
CA TRP A 209 -7.05 5.11 -12.47
C TRP A 209 -7.97 6.11 -13.18
N ALA A 210 -8.07 6.08 -14.50
CA ALA A 210 -9.02 6.92 -15.23
C ALA A 210 -10.47 6.61 -14.81
N GLN A 211 -10.84 5.33 -14.73
CA GLN A 211 -12.16 4.87 -14.32
C GLN A 211 -12.43 5.10 -12.82
N ILE A 212 -11.45 4.80 -11.96
CA ILE A 212 -11.53 5.13 -10.52
C ILE A 212 -11.74 6.65 -10.35
N SER A 213 -10.95 7.46 -11.04
CA SER A 213 -11.05 8.93 -10.97
C SER A 213 -12.37 9.47 -11.50
N GLN A 214 -13.03 8.78 -12.42
CA GLN A 214 -14.37 9.10 -12.87
C GLN A 214 -15.42 8.73 -11.83
N ALA A 215 -15.34 7.52 -11.26
CA ALA A 215 -16.29 7.03 -10.26
C ALA A 215 -16.23 7.81 -8.94
N PHE A 216 -15.04 8.30 -8.57
CA PHE A 216 -14.74 8.97 -7.31
C PHE A 216 -14.21 10.39 -7.57
N ASN A 217 -15.09 11.32 -7.98
CA ASN A 217 -14.71 12.70 -8.29
C ASN A 217 -15.51 13.72 -7.44
N ASN A 218 -16.41 14.45 -8.04
CA ASN A 218 -17.07 15.62 -7.45
C ASN A 218 -17.97 15.29 -6.24
N GLY A 219 -18.48 14.07 -6.13
CA GLY A 219 -19.24 13.59 -4.97
C GLY A 219 -18.40 13.33 -3.72
N TYR A 220 -17.08 13.42 -3.82
CA TYR A 220 -16.11 13.04 -2.78
C TYR A 220 -15.17 14.18 -2.44
N ASP A 221 -15.12 14.54 -1.18
CA ASP A 221 -14.27 15.60 -0.64
C ASP A 221 -12.87 15.10 -0.22
N GLN A 222 -12.18 15.84 0.65
CA GLN A 222 -10.83 15.54 1.14
C GLN A 222 -10.74 14.30 2.04
N HIS A 223 -11.85 13.72 2.48
CA HIS A 223 -11.83 12.49 3.29
C HIS A 223 -11.50 11.25 2.44
N LEU A 224 -11.70 11.33 1.12
CA LEU A 224 -11.27 10.28 0.21
C LEU A 224 -9.85 10.56 -0.34
N ILE A 225 -8.92 9.63 -0.13
CA ILE A 225 -7.53 9.69 -0.53
C ILE A 225 -7.26 8.58 -1.54
N PHE A 226 -6.52 8.86 -2.60
CA PHE A 226 -6.06 7.86 -3.55
C PHE A 226 -4.65 7.42 -3.21
N GLU A 227 -4.38 6.11 -3.26
CA GLU A 227 -3.05 5.54 -3.14
C GLU A 227 -2.71 4.84 -4.45
N ALA A 228 -1.72 5.34 -5.16
CA ALA A 228 -1.42 4.97 -6.54
C ALA A 228 -1.27 3.46 -6.76
N LEU A 229 -0.47 2.81 -5.94
CA LEU A 229 -0.16 1.38 -5.94
C LEU A 229 0.07 0.93 -4.50
N ASN A 230 -0.03 -0.38 -4.23
CA ASN A 230 0.27 -0.97 -2.93
C ASN A 230 1.78 -1.16 -2.72
N GLU A 231 2.32 -2.27 -3.19
CA GLU A 231 3.71 -2.72 -3.01
C GLU A 231 4.32 -3.12 -4.35
N PRO A 232 4.60 -2.15 -5.24
CA PRO A 232 5.20 -2.46 -6.53
C PRO A 232 6.56 -3.14 -6.35
N ARG A 233 6.75 -4.31 -6.98
CA ARG A 233 7.92 -5.15 -6.74
C ARG A 233 8.29 -6.02 -7.94
N LEU A 234 9.49 -6.58 -7.90
CA LEU A 234 9.97 -7.57 -8.87
C LEU A 234 9.49 -8.97 -8.46
N ALA A 235 8.16 -9.20 -8.46
CA ALA A 235 7.54 -10.44 -8.05
C ALA A 235 8.13 -11.65 -8.78
N GLY A 236 8.31 -12.79 -8.08
CA GLY A 236 8.92 -14.00 -8.61
C GLY A 236 10.45 -13.94 -8.76
N THR A 237 11.12 -12.93 -8.19
CA THR A 237 12.58 -12.82 -8.22
C THR A 237 13.18 -12.83 -6.82
N GLY A 238 14.51 -13.04 -6.72
CA GLY A 238 15.22 -12.95 -5.44
C GLY A 238 15.27 -11.55 -4.83
N GLU A 239 14.81 -10.52 -5.55
CA GLU A 239 14.75 -9.12 -5.11
C GLU A 239 13.29 -8.66 -4.92
N GLU A 240 12.36 -9.58 -4.80
CA GLU A 240 10.94 -9.28 -4.67
C GLU A 240 10.63 -8.40 -3.46
N TRP A 241 11.20 -8.73 -2.30
CA TRP A 241 10.86 -8.13 -1.02
C TRP A 241 11.92 -7.19 -0.45
N TRP A 242 12.93 -6.84 -1.22
CA TRP A 242 13.95 -5.89 -0.78
C TRP A 242 14.57 -5.12 -1.95
N TYR A 243 14.84 -3.86 -1.72
CA TYR A 243 15.50 -2.99 -2.69
C TYR A 243 17.02 -3.17 -2.63
N ASN A 244 17.63 -3.58 -3.74
CA ASN A 244 19.08 -3.70 -3.88
C ASN A 244 19.66 -2.55 -4.71
N PRO A 245 20.30 -1.54 -4.08
CA PRO A 245 20.84 -0.38 -4.80
C PRO A 245 22.01 -0.73 -5.75
N ALA A 246 22.61 -1.90 -5.62
CA ALA A 246 23.68 -2.39 -6.51
C ALA A 246 23.14 -3.23 -7.69
N SER A 247 21.89 -3.65 -7.66
CA SER A 247 21.26 -4.44 -8.71
C SER A 247 20.73 -3.59 -9.84
N LYS A 248 21.12 -3.93 -11.07
CA LYS A 248 20.57 -3.29 -12.27
C LYS A 248 19.05 -3.45 -12.37
N LYS A 249 18.50 -4.60 -11.94
CA LYS A 249 17.07 -4.88 -11.95
C LYS A 249 16.32 -3.99 -10.96
N SER A 250 16.79 -3.88 -9.72
CA SER A 250 16.19 -2.99 -8.72
C SER A 250 16.29 -1.52 -9.13
N ILE A 251 17.41 -1.09 -9.74
CA ILE A 251 17.60 0.26 -10.28
C ILE A 251 16.57 0.53 -11.39
N GLU A 252 16.45 -0.38 -12.35
CA GLU A 252 15.49 -0.29 -13.46
C GLU A 252 14.06 -0.24 -12.96
N ALA A 253 13.70 -1.14 -12.02
CA ALA A 253 12.38 -1.19 -11.42
C ALA A 253 12.01 0.13 -10.72
N MET A 254 12.93 0.72 -9.95
CA MET A 254 12.71 2.02 -9.31
C MET A 254 12.49 3.14 -10.32
N GLN A 255 13.27 3.17 -11.41
CA GLN A 255 13.12 4.17 -12.46
C GLN A 255 11.77 4.06 -13.18
N ASN A 256 11.31 2.83 -13.45
CA ASN A 256 10.02 2.61 -14.08
C ASN A 256 8.86 2.89 -13.10
N LEU A 257 9.01 2.53 -11.82
CA LEU A 257 8.03 2.91 -10.80
C LEU A 257 7.86 4.44 -10.70
N ASN A 258 8.96 5.20 -10.68
CA ASN A 258 8.88 6.67 -10.68
C ASN A 258 8.05 7.20 -11.86
N LYS A 259 8.19 6.60 -13.05
CA LYS A 259 7.41 6.97 -14.25
C LYS A 259 5.94 6.55 -14.12
N LEU A 260 5.66 5.35 -13.59
CA LEU A 260 4.29 4.90 -13.36
C LEU A 260 3.58 5.78 -12.34
N ASN A 261 4.23 6.12 -11.22
CA ASN A 261 3.69 7.03 -10.21
C ASN A 261 3.36 8.41 -10.82
N GLN A 262 4.23 8.94 -11.68
CA GLN A 262 3.96 10.21 -12.40
C GLN A 262 2.77 10.07 -13.34
N ALA A 263 2.70 9.00 -14.13
CA ALA A 263 1.59 8.77 -15.07
C ALA A 263 0.23 8.67 -14.35
N ILE A 264 0.20 7.97 -13.22
CA ILE A 264 -1.01 7.86 -12.38
C ILE A 264 -1.44 9.24 -11.88
N LEU A 265 -0.51 10.05 -11.35
CA LEU A 265 -0.83 11.41 -10.92
C LEU A 265 -1.42 12.25 -12.06
N ASP A 266 -0.79 12.21 -13.23
CA ASP A 266 -1.22 12.97 -14.40
C ASP A 266 -2.64 12.59 -14.83
N VAL A 267 -2.98 11.28 -14.83
CA VAL A 267 -4.33 10.78 -15.12
C VAL A 267 -5.35 11.27 -14.09
N ILE A 268 -5.03 11.17 -12.80
CA ILE A 268 -5.90 11.64 -11.72
C ILE A 268 -6.18 13.14 -11.88
N ARG A 269 -5.15 13.95 -12.10
CA ARG A 269 -5.30 15.41 -12.29
C ARG A 269 -6.08 15.77 -13.56
N ALA A 270 -5.86 15.04 -14.66
CA ALA A 270 -6.55 15.22 -15.93
C ALA A 270 -8.05 14.94 -15.84
N SER A 271 -8.52 14.12 -14.88
CA SER A 271 -9.94 13.86 -14.66
C SER A 271 -10.73 15.09 -14.18
N GLY A 272 -10.05 16.13 -13.72
CA GLY A 272 -10.69 17.40 -13.36
C GLY A 272 -11.46 17.35 -12.04
N GLY A 273 -12.40 18.29 -11.85
CA GLY A 273 -13.26 18.35 -10.65
C GLY A 273 -12.47 18.37 -9.35
N ASN A 274 -12.95 17.65 -8.33
CA ASN A 274 -12.29 17.50 -7.02
C ASN A 274 -10.95 16.77 -7.12
N ASN A 275 -10.75 15.95 -8.15
CA ASN A 275 -9.51 15.22 -8.34
C ASN A 275 -8.33 16.13 -8.70
N LYS A 276 -8.57 17.37 -9.17
CA LYS A 276 -7.51 18.38 -9.27
C LYS A 276 -6.83 18.69 -7.94
N LYS A 277 -7.57 18.54 -6.82
CA LYS A 277 -7.11 18.83 -5.45
C LYS A 277 -6.99 17.59 -4.59
N ARG A 278 -7.37 16.40 -5.09
CA ARG A 278 -7.35 15.13 -4.35
C ARG A 278 -5.97 14.87 -3.77
N LEU A 279 -5.91 14.41 -2.53
CA LEU A 279 -4.68 13.91 -1.94
C LEU A 279 -4.35 12.56 -2.58
N VAL A 280 -3.10 12.42 -3.00
CA VAL A 280 -2.63 11.17 -3.65
C VAL A 280 -1.37 10.68 -2.96
N ALA A 281 -1.39 9.42 -2.57
CA ALA A 281 -0.27 8.75 -1.93
C ALA A 281 0.48 7.87 -2.94
N PHE A 282 1.80 7.81 -2.80
CA PHE A 282 2.69 7.08 -3.69
C PHE A 282 3.63 6.20 -2.89
N PRO A 283 3.75 4.91 -3.24
CA PRO A 283 4.72 4.01 -2.64
C PRO A 283 6.07 4.09 -3.37
N SER A 284 7.12 3.68 -2.65
CA SER A 284 8.37 3.20 -3.25
C SER A 284 8.25 1.72 -3.64
N LEU A 285 9.34 1.10 -4.12
CA LEU A 285 9.35 -0.37 -4.29
C LEU A 285 9.07 -1.05 -2.93
N GLN A 286 8.24 -2.10 -2.94
CA GLN A 286 7.72 -2.82 -1.79
C GLN A 286 7.01 -1.92 -0.74
N ALA A 287 6.71 -0.68 -1.08
CA ALA A 287 6.36 0.38 -0.12
C ALA A 287 7.35 0.46 1.07
N SER A 288 8.57 -0.06 0.91
CA SER A 288 9.53 -0.18 2.01
C SER A 288 10.19 1.15 2.34
N PRO A 289 10.52 1.39 3.64
CA PRO A 289 11.27 2.58 4.04
C PRO A 289 12.63 2.70 3.35
N ASP A 290 13.35 1.58 3.17
CA ASP A 290 14.67 1.56 2.58
C ASP A 290 14.63 1.98 1.10
N ALA A 291 13.64 1.49 0.35
CA ALA A 291 13.44 1.91 -1.02
C ALA A 291 13.01 3.38 -1.13
N ALA A 292 12.17 3.86 -0.20
CA ALA A 292 11.76 5.26 -0.14
C ALA A 292 12.94 6.21 0.16
N LEU A 293 13.84 5.81 1.03
CA LEU A 293 15.03 6.57 1.40
C LEU A 293 16.17 6.48 0.36
N ALA A 294 16.03 5.62 -0.64
CA ALA A 294 17.02 5.49 -1.72
C ALA A 294 17.06 6.74 -2.62
N LEU A 295 18.26 7.12 -3.04
CA LEU A 295 18.48 8.32 -3.89
C LEU A 295 17.73 8.29 -5.22
N LEU A 296 17.41 7.11 -5.73
CA LEU A 296 16.70 6.92 -7.00
C LEU A 296 15.19 7.08 -6.90
N PHE A 297 14.62 6.88 -5.72
CA PHE A 297 13.19 7.12 -5.54
C PHE A 297 12.87 8.61 -5.65
N LYS A 298 11.81 8.93 -6.38
CA LYS A 298 11.33 10.29 -6.54
C LYS A 298 9.82 10.34 -6.39
N MET A 299 9.36 11.21 -5.52
CA MET A 299 7.95 11.57 -5.51
C MET A 299 7.57 12.22 -6.86
N PRO A 300 6.36 11.96 -7.37
CA PRO A 300 5.87 12.62 -8.58
C PRO A 300 5.87 14.15 -8.43
N GLN A 301 5.90 14.83 -9.55
CA GLN A 301 5.75 16.29 -9.60
C GLN A 301 4.30 16.64 -9.91
N ASP A 302 3.66 17.38 -9.02
CA ASP A 302 2.32 17.91 -9.23
C ASP A 302 2.44 19.30 -9.90
N TYR A 303 2.09 19.39 -11.16
CA TYR A 303 2.28 20.62 -11.94
C TYR A 303 1.29 21.71 -11.61
N ASP A 304 0.05 21.34 -11.25
CA ASP A 304 -1.04 22.27 -10.97
C ASP A 304 -1.06 22.75 -9.51
N LEU A 305 -0.46 21.97 -8.62
CA LEU A 305 -0.48 22.19 -7.18
C LEU A 305 0.91 21.99 -6.59
N SER A 306 1.14 22.53 -5.42
CA SER A 306 2.34 22.23 -4.67
C SER A 306 2.34 20.77 -4.18
N LYS A 307 3.52 20.27 -3.74
CA LYS A 307 3.67 18.96 -3.07
C LYS A 307 2.79 18.79 -1.82
N ASP A 308 2.12 19.86 -1.38
CA ASP A 308 1.17 19.85 -0.25
C ASP A 308 -0.02 18.90 -0.44
N ARG A 309 -0.21 18.35 -1.65
CA ARG A 309 -1.26 17.36 -1.96
C ARG A 309 -0.73 15.93 -2.10
N LEU A 310 0.59 15.75 -1.96
CA LEU A 310 1.24 14.46 -2.15
C LEU A 310 1.64 13.83 -0.81
N ILE A 311 1.47 12.53 -0.74
CA ILE A 311 1.74 11.71 0.43
C ILE A 311 2.70 10.59 0.03
N LEU A 312 3.66 10.28 0.86
CA LEU A 312 4.43 9.04 0.76
C LEU A 312 3.70 7.96 1.56
N SER A 313 3.36 6.85 0.91
CA SER A 313 2.89 5.63 1.58
C SER A 313 4.05 4.71 1.88
N VAL A 314 4.17 4.25 3.12
CA VAL A 314 5.22 3.34 3.59
C VAL A 314 4.59 2.21 4.38
N HIS A 315 5.09 0.98 4.18
CA HIS A 315 4.73 -0.19 4.97
C HIS A 315 5.86 -0.54 5.93
N MET A 316 5.55 -0.73 7.21
CA MET A 316 6.56 -0.91 8.25
C MET A 316 6.24 -2.08 9.18
N TYR A 317 6.69 -3.26 8.81
CA TYR A 317 6.69 -4.43 9.70
C TYR A 317 8.08 -4.59 10.37
N THR A 318 8.43 -3.61 11.20
CA THR A 318 9.79 -3.41 11.72
C THR A 318 9.89 -3.53 13.24
N PRO A 319 10.87 -4.25 13.77
CA PRO A 319 11.84 -5.12 13.06
C PRO A 319 11.16 -6.36 12.47
N TYR A 320 11.65 -6.83 11.33
CA TYR A 320 11.10 -8.02 10.67
C TYR A 320 11.01 -9.23 11.61
N SER A 321 12.06 -9.48 12.40
CA SER A 321 12.10 -10.61 13.34
C SER A 321 11.02 -10.55 14.41
N PHE A 322 10.58 -9.36 14.84
CA PHE A 322 9.49 -9.20 15.80
C PHE A 322 8.14 -9.15 15.12
N ALA A 323 8.03 -8.39 14.02
CA ALA A 323 6.76 -8.05 13.40
C ALA A 323 6.23 -9.12 12.44
N MET A 324 7.11 -9.86 11.72
CA MET A 324 6.70 -10.79 10.66
C MET A 324 7.28 -12.21 10.80
N GLU A 325 8.58 -12.34 11.09
CA GLU A 325 9.28 -13.62 11.01
C GLU A 325 8.68 -14.68 11.94
N SER A 326 8.46 -15.90 11.43
CA SER A 326 8.01 -17.04 12.22
C SER A 326 9.16 -18.08 12.37
N PRO A 327 9.50 -18.53 13.60
CA PRO A 327 8.98 -18.07 14.89
C PRO A 327 9.49 -16.69 15.32
N GLY A 328 10.60 -16.21 14.79
CA GLY A 328 11.21 -14.89 15.02
C GLY A 328 11.40 -14.49 16.49
N ASN A 329 11.53 -13.18 16.71
CA ASN A 329 11.63 -12.63 18.06
C ASN A 329 10.24 -12.40 18.66
N ARG A 330 10.02 -12.87 19.89
CA ARG A 330 8.75 -12.73 20.63
C ARG A 330 8.81 -11.65 21.71
N GLN A 331 9.98 -11.11 22.01
CA GLN A 331 10.18 -10.16 23.10
C GLN A 331 10.38 -8.74 22.58
N TYR A 332 9.64 -7.79 23.15
CA TYR A 332 9.85 -6.38 22.91
C TYR A 332 10.98 -5.84 23.80
N SER A 333 11.85 -5.03 23.24
CA SER A 333 13.02 -4.47 23.92
C SER A 333 13.41 -3.11 23.33
N ASP A 334 14.30 -2.40 24.03
CA ASP A 334 14.87 -1.14 23.54
C ASP A 334 15.58 -1.28 22.17
N ASN A 335 16.14 -2.45 21.87
CA ASN A 335 16.76 -2.70 20.56
C ASN A 335 15.70 -2.76 19.46
N VAL A 336 14.57 -3.45 19.69
CA VAL A 336 13.41 -3.47 18.79
C VAL A 336 12.91 -2.03 18.55
N LYS A 337 12.78 -1.23 19.62
CA LYS A 337 12.34 0.16 19.53
C LYS A 337 13.27 1.03 18.68
N LYS A 338 14.58 0.92 18.88
CA LYS A 338 15.58 1.73 18.17
C LYS A 338 15.50 1.58 16.65
N GLU A 339 15.15 0.40 16.14
CA GLU A 339 15.10 0.16 14.70
C GLU A 339 14.01 1.03 14.05
N PHE A 340 12.77 0.98 14.53
CA PHE A 340 11.71 1.80 13.94
C PHE A 340 11.85 3.29 14.24
N THR A 341 12.36 3.69 15.42
CA THR A 341 12.61 5.10 15.75
C THR A 341 13.56 5.75 14.75
N SER A 342 14.62 5.05 14.37
CA SER A 342 15.58 5.51 13.37
C SER A 342 14.93 5.72 11.98
N ILE A 343 14.04 4.82 11.58
CA ILE A 343 13.30 4.92 10.31
C ILE A 343 12.37 6.13 10.32
N PHE A 344 11.57 6.33 11.37
CA PHE A 344 10.69 7.50 11.49
C PHE A 344 11.44 8.82 11.38
N LYS A 345 12.59 8.93 12.07
CA LYS A 345 13.44 10.10 11.95
C LYS A 345 13.92 10.35 10.54
N ASN A 346 14.37 9.30 9.83
CA ASN A 346 14.86 9.42 8.46
C ASN A 346 13.74 9.80 7.49
N LEU A 347 12.54 9.23 7.63
CA LEU A 347 11.36 9.60 6.85
C LEU A 347 10.96 11.06 7.10
N ASN A 348 11.00 11.51 8.35
CA ASN A 348 10.75 12.92 8.67
C ASN A 348 11.72 13.84 7.93
N THR A 349 13.02 13.60 8.06
CA THR A 349 14.06 14.46 7.44
C THR A 349 13.99 14.40 5.91
N SER A 350 13.71 13.22 5.34
CA SER A 350 13.75 13.05 3.90
C SER A 350 12.48 13.52 3.18
N PHE A 351 11.33 13.54 3.86
CA PHE A 351 10.04 13.85 3.23
C PHE A 351 9.25 14.94 3.97
N ILE A 352 9.01 14.80 5.27
CA ILE A 352 8.13 15.75 5.99
C ILE A 352 8.75 17.13 6.06
N GLU A 353 10.03 17.24 6.40
CA GLU A 353 10.75 18.53 6.41
C GLU A 353 10.86 19.14 5.00
N LYS A 354 10.78 18.34 3.95
CA LYS A 354 10.75 18.79 2.56
C LYS A 354 9.37 19.12 2.00
N GLY A 355 8.32 19.01 2.83
CA GLY A 355 6.97 19.45 2.48
C GLY A 355 5.99 18.35 2.13
N TYR A 356 6.40 17.10 1.97
CA TYR A 356 5.49 15.97 1.76
C TYR A 356 4.84 15.53 3.07
N ALA A 357 3.66 14.92 2.98
CA ALA A 357 3.12 14.12 4.08
C ALA A 357 3.62 12.67 3.99
N VAL A 358 3.57 11.94 5.11
CA VAL A 358 3.90 10.51 5.17
C VAL A 358 2.86 9.83 6.05
N TYR A 359 2.34 8.69 5.61
CA TYR A 359 1.62 7.76 6.48
C TYR A 359 2.21 6.35 6.38
N ILE A 360 1.99 5.57 7.43
CA ILE A 360 2.31 4.15 7.45
C ILE A 360 1.06 3.40 7.01
N GLY A 361 1.01 3.00 5.72
CA GLY A 361 -0.14 2.38 5.07
C GLY A 361 -0.45 0.98 5.58
N GLU A 362 0.60 0.28 5.99
CA GLU A 362 0.49 -1.01 6.67
C GLU A 362 1.55 -1.12 7.77
N TYR A 363 1.13 -1.59 8.92
CA TYR A 363 2.00 -2.00 10.02
C TYR A 363 1.28 -3.03 10.87
N GLY A 364 2.04 -3.82 11.59
CA GLY A 364 1.50 -4.82 12.50
C GLY A 364 2.62 -5.64 13.13
N ALA A 365 2.24 -6.43 14.13
CA ALA A 365 3.07 -7.48 14.69
C ALA A 365 2.25 -8.77 14.76
N THR A 366 2.70 -9.79 14.04
CA THR A 366 2.02 -11.10 14.01
C THR A 366 1.87 -11.67 15.41
N ASN A 367 0.75 -12.36 15.63
CA ASN A 367 0.48 -12.97 16.92
C ASN A 367 1.39 -14.19 17.16
N LYS A 368 2.33 -14.06 18.07
CA LYS A 368 3.25 -15.11 18.53
C LYS A 368 2.95 -15.57 19.94
N ASN A 369 1.67 -15.46 20.38
CA ASN A 369 1.26 -15.68 21.77
C ASN A 369 2.07 -14.77 22.74
N ASN A 370 2.31 -13.51 22.35
CA ASN A 370 3.12 -12.52 23.06
C ASN A 370 2.40 -11.18 23.23
N LEU A 371 1.12 -11.22 23.64
CA LEU A 371 0.24 -10.05 23.73
C LEU A 371 0.88 -8.85 24.45
N LYS A 372 1.48 -9.09 25.63
CA LYS A 372 2.12 -8.03 26.41
C LYS A 372 3.21 -7.28 25.62
N ASP A 373 4.04 -8.01 24.89
CA ASP A 373 5.12 -7.45 24.09
C ASP A 373 4.57 -6.71 22.86
N ARG A 374 3.52 -7.26 22.23
CA ARG A 374 2.82 -6.60 21.12
C ARG A 374 2.20 -5.26 21.56
N VAL A 375 1.50 -5.23 22.69
CA VAL A 375 0.91 -4.01 23.26
C VAL A 375 1.96 -2.93 23.47
N ALA A 376 3.11 -3.28 24.06
CA ALA A 376 4.21 -2.34 24.28
C ALA A 376 4.78 -1.83 22.94
N TRP A 377 4.95 -2.72 21.95
CA TRP A 377 5.42 -2.35 20.62
C TRP A 377 4.44 -1.41 19.91
N PHE A 378 3.14 -1.74 19.90
CA PHE A 378 2.11 -0.89 19.28
C PHE A 378 2.06 0.50 19.90
N LYS A 379 2.12 0.57 21.23
CA LYS A 379 2.12 1.84 21.97
C LYS A 379 3.30 2.72 21.56
N ASP A 380 4.51 2.18 21.58
CA ASP A 380 5.72 2.95 21.28
C ASP A 380 5.81 3.30 19.80
N PHE A 381 5.41 2.40 18.91
CA PHE A 381 5.40 2.62 17.46
C PHE A 381 4.45 3.78 17.08
N ASN A 382 3.20 3.76 17.57
CA ASN A 382 2.23 4.83 17.30
C ASN A 382 2.64 6.16 17.94
N LYS A 383 3.19 6.12 19.13
CA LYS A 383 3.72 7.33 19.80
C LYS A 383 4.83 7.97 18.96
N GLU A 384 5.75 7.19 18.43
CA GLU A 384 6.86 7.69 17.61
C GLU A 384 6.34 8.24 16.27
N ALA A 385 5.46 7.53 15.57
CA ALA A 385 4.84 8.01 14.34
C ALA A 385 4.10 9.34 14.55
N LYS A 386 3.28 9.43 15.60
CA LYS A 386 2.52 10.63 15.98
C LYS A 386 3.43 11.83 16.28
N ALA A 387 4.61 11.60 16.88
CA ALA A 387 5.57 12.67 17.16
C ALA A 387 6.06 13.39 15.89
N TYR A 388 6.11 12.70 14.76
CA TYR A 388 6.43 13.27 13.45
C TYR A 388 5.18 13.62 12.60
N GLY A 389 3.97 13.49 13.15
CA GLY A 389 2.74 13.79 12.44
C GLY A 389 2.37 12.76 11.38
N MET A 390 2.81 11.52 11.53
CA MET A 390 2.43 10.38 10.70
C MET A 390 1.23 9.65 11.31
N SER A 391 0.32 9.16 10.47
CA SER A 391 -0.76 8.24 10.80
C SER A 391 -0.32 6.81 10.52
N CYS A 392 -0.81 5.86 11.32
CA CYS A 392 -0.53 4.43 11.13
C CYS A 392 -1.83 3.67 10.89
N ILE A 393 -1.84 2.80 9.87
CA ILE A 393 -3.01 2.05 9.44
C ILE A 393 -2.73 0.57 9.67
N LEU A 394 -3.37 0.01 10.71
CA LEU A 394 -3.18 -1.37 11.16
C LEU A 394 -3.55 -2.36 10.05
N TRP A 395 -2.64 -3.25 9.69
CA TRP A 395 -2.97 -4.36 8.80
C TRP A 395 -3.76 -5.42 9.54
N ASP A 396 -4.93 -5.79 9.01
CA ASP A 396 -5.78 -6.83 9.57
C ASP A 396 -6.26 -7.77 8.46
N ASN A 397 -5.74 -9.00 8.44
CA ASN A 397 -6.15 -10.04 7.51
C ASN A 397 -7.19 -11.02 8.10
N GLY A 398 -7.68 -10.75 9.31
CA GLY A 398 -8.67 -11.59 10.02
C GLY A 398 -8.13 -12.89 10.63
N VAL A 399 -6.86 -13.24 10.37
CA VAL A 399 -6.24 -14.45 10.92
C VAL A 399 -5.64 -14.16 12.28
N TRP A 400 -6.29 -14.56 13.36
CA TRP A 400 -5.87 -14.20 14.72
C TRP A 400 -5.35 -15.37 15.55
N LYS A 401 -5.82 -16.60 15.27
CA LYS A 401 -5.56 -17.78 16.09
C LYS A 401 -4.30 -18.48 15.64
N VAL A 402 -3.37 -18.64 16.56
CA VAL A 402 -2.15 -19.42 16.35
C VAL A 402 -2.45 -20.89 16.58
N GLU A 403 -2.16 -21.73 15.59
CA GLU A 403 -2.27 -23.18 15.66
C GLU A 403 -0.93 -23.84 15.36
N ASN A 404 -0.57 -24.89 16.10
CA ASN A 404 0.65 -25.68 15.86
C ASN A 404 1.96 -24.86 15.82
N ASP A 405 2.05 -23.79 16.63
CA ASP A 405 3.20 -22.87 16.67
C ASP A 405 3.57 -22.26 15.30
N ASP A 406 2.62 -22.18 14.37
CA ASP A 406 2.73 -21.37 13.18
C ASP A 406 2.35 -19.93 13.53
N TYR A 407 3.30 -19.01 13.38
CA TYR A 407 3.13 -17.60 13.68
C TYR A 407 3.10 -16.73 12.41
N ASN A 408 3.01 -17.35 11.23
CA ASN A 408 2.99 -16.62 9.96
C ASN A 408 1.69 -15.88 9.77
N GLU A 409 1.78 -14.61 9.47
CA GLU A 409 0.64 -13.76 9.04
C GLU A 409 -0.59 -13.77 9.94
N HIS A 410 -0.41 -13.88 11.26
CA HIS A 410 -1.50 -13.81 12.23
C HIS A 410 -1.75 -12.35 12.62
N TYR A 411 -2.31 -11.58 11.69
CA TYR A 411 -2.63 -10.16 11.83
C TYR A 411 -4.14 -9.91 12.03
N GLY A 412 -4.90 -10.89 12.54
CA GLY A 412 -6.30 -10.69 12.89
C GLY A 412 -6.42 -9.97 14.22
N PHE A 413 -7.01 -8.81 14.22
CA PHE A 413 -7.24 -7.97 15.40
C PHE A 413 -8.73 -7.78 15.68
N TYR A 414 -9.54 -7.70 14.62
CA TYR A 414 -10.96 -7.44 14.69
C TYR A 414 -11.79 -8.64 14.18
N ASN A 415 -12.70 -9.11 15.00
CA ASN A 415 -13.67 -10.15 14.61
C ASN A 415 -14.79 -9.52 13.79
N ARG A 416 -14.77 -9.75 12.49
CA ARG A 416 -15.69 -9.13 11.54
C ARG A 416 -17.12 -9.62 11.65
N GLU A 417 -17.33 -10.88 12.08
CA GLU A 417 -18.66 -11.45 12.28
C GLU A 417 -19.30 -10.98 13.58
N GLN A 418 -18.52 -10.94 14.68
CA GLN A 418 -19.02 -10.54 16.00
C GLN A 418 -18.89 -9.05 16.27
N GLN A 419 -18.17 -8.30 15.40
CA GLN A 419 -17.91 -6.87 15.53
C GLN A 419 -17.24 -6.50 16.85
N THR A 420 -16.23 -7.30 17.24
CA THR A 420 -15.48 -7.14 18.49
C THR A 420 -13.97 -7.25 18.22
N TRP A 421 -13.16 -6.67 19.08
CA TRP A 421 -11.71 -6.78 18.99
C TRP A 421 -11.23 -8.04 19.73
N TYR A 422 -10.40 -8.87 19.08
CA TYR A 422 -9.74 -10.02 19.71
C TYR A 422 -8.77 -9.60 20.81
N PHE A 423 -8.14 -8.41 20.65
CA PHE A 423 -7.15 -7.86 21.56
C PHE A 423 -7.48 -6.40 21.90
N PRO A 424 -8.45 -6.16 22.84
CA PRO A 424 -8.83 -4.80 23.24
C PRO A 424 -7.67 -3.96 23.75
N GLU A 425 -6.65 -4.59 24.34
CA GLU A 425 -5.45 -3.93 24.85
C GLU A 425 -4.59 -3.33 23.69
N ILE A 426 -4.61 -3.98 22.52
CA ILE A 426 -3.96 -3.44 21.32
C ILE A 426 -4.75 -2.26 20.79
N LEU A 427 -6.09 -2.36 20.73
CA LEU A 427 -6.94 -1.23 20.35
C LEU A 427 -6.68 -0.01 21.23
N GLU A 428 -6.62 -0.19 22.55
CA GLU A 428 -6.27 0.88 23.48
C GLU A 428 -4.88 1.46 23.19
N ALA A 429 -3.89 0.60 22.93
CA ALA A 429 -2.51 1.03 22.67
C ALA A 429 -2.36 1.85 21.38
N ILE A 430 -3.16 1.56 20.34
CA ILE A 430 -3.09 2.29 19.06
C ILE A 430 -3.91 3.58 19.05
N ASN A 431 -4.94 3.69 19.90
CA ASN A 431 -5.79 4.89 20.00
C ASN A 431 -5.22 5.98 20.92
N ASN A 432 -4.30 5.63 21.85
CA ASN A 432 -3.62 6.55 22.77
C ASN A 432 -2.34 7.14 22.18
#